data_636ed49b08c637a4fb6fc96673e0773b
#
_entry.id   636ed49b08c637a4fb6fc96673e0773b
#
_cell.length_a   1.000
_cell.length_b   1.000
_cell.length_c   1.000
_cell.angle_alpha   90.00
_cell.angle_beta   90.00
_cell.angle_gamma   90.00
#
_symmetry.space_group_name_H-M   'P 1'
#
loop_
_entity.id
_entity.type
_entity.pdbx_description
1 polymer ?
#
loop_
_entity_poly.entity_id
_entity_poly.type
_entity_poly.pdbx_seq_one_letter_code
_entity_poly.pdbx_strand_id
1 'polypeptide(L)'
;MPSKYIDLNCDMGESYGRWSLGADEEIMPFITSANVACGFHGGDPHVMRKTVALALRHDVAIGSHPSLPDLIGFGRRTMDVSPAELKDYLCYQTGALREYCRAAGTDLQHMKPHGILYTMIEKQPDQSWSTAIGEASRESGEELILMALASGNYDRTVRKMGIRTASEGFADRAYNVDLSLVSRKLPGSLITDPQRAAEQAVRMALEGKVRTIDGADVDISVQTICCHGDTPGAQHIVRAVREALDRAGCQVKPLRDWLPRG
;
A
#
# COMPACT_ATOMS: atom_id res chain seq x y z
N MET A 1 -16.10 10.84 -11.61
CA MET A 1 -15.45 10.65 -12.92
C MET A 1 -14.13 9.95 -12.68
N PRO A 2 -13.74 8.99 -13.52
CA PRO A 2 -12.42 8.36 -13.38
C PRO A 2 -11.32 9.42 -13.45
N SER A 3 -10.32 9.28 -12.61
CA SER A 3 -9.21 10.24 -12.51
C SER A 3 -8.27 10.08 -13.71
N LYS A 4 -7.83 11.20 -14.29
CA LYS A 4 -6.75 11.18 -15.29
C LYS A 4 -5.41 10.73 -14.67
N TYR A 5 -5.28 10.87 -13.36
CA TYR A 5 -4.09 10.53 -12.58
C TYR A 5 -4.33 9.28 -11.73
N ILE A 6 -3.33 8.44 -11.64
CA ILE A 6 -3.30 7.27 -10.76
C ILE A 6 -1.90 7.11 -10.18
N ASP A 7 -1.81 6.70 -8.94
CA ASP A 7 -0.56 6.27 -8.32
C ASP A 7 -0.41 4.75 -8.43
N LEU A 8 0.79 4.26 -8.65
CA LEU A 8 1.12 2.83 -8.66
C LEU A 8 2.09 2.55 -7.52
N ASN A 9 1.66 1.77 -6.54
CA ASN A 9 2.46 1.46 -5.37
C ASN A 9 2.83 -0.02 -5.28
N CYS A 10 3.94 -0.30 -4.60
CA CYS A 10 4.38 -1.66 -4.29
C CYS A 10 5.03 -1.72 -2.91
N ASP A 11 4.86 -2.86 -2.23
CA ASP A 11 5.51 -3.14 -0.96
C ASP A 11 6.97 -3.51 -1.23
N MET A 12 7.90 -2.83 -0.55
CA MET A 12 9.32 -2.81 -0.85
C MET A 12 10.17 -2.91 0.42
N GLY A 13 11.42 -3.34 0.27
CA GLY A 13 12.35 -3.40 1.40
C GLY A 13 11.99 -4.47 2.43
N GLU A 14 11.36 -5.55 2.03
CA GLU A 14 10.89 -6.62 2.91
C GLU A 14 11.94 -7.71 3.18
N SER A 15 13.11 -7.65 2.55
CA SER A 15 14.28 -8.48 2.89
C SER A 15 14.72 -8.26 4.34
N TYR A 16 15.34 -9.25 4.98
CA TYR A 16 15.79 -9.14 6.36
C TYR A 16 17.11 -9.92 6.59
N GLY A 17 18.14 -9.24 7.05
CA GLY A 17 19.46 -9.82 7.33
C GLY A 17 20.03 -10.49 6.08
N ARG A 18 20.11 -11.81 6.11
CA ARG A 18 20.65 -12.62 5.00
C ARG A 18 19.57 -13.15 4.06
N TRP A 19 18.30 -12.95 4.38
CA TRP A 19 17.18 -13.40 3.55
C TRP A 19 16.73 -12.30 2.59
N SER A 20 16.71 -12.63 1.31
CA SER A 20 16.17 -11.76 0.27
C SER A 20 14.71 -12.10 0.00
N LEU A 21 13.87 -11.07 -0.07
CA LEU A 21 12.46 -11.18 -0.43
C LEU A 21 12.12 -10.05 -1.39
N GLY A 22 11.30 -10.37 -2.40
CA GLY A 22 10.92 -9.40 -3.42
C GLY A 22 11.97 -9.21 -4.52
N ALA A 23 11.68 -8.30 -5.45
CA ALA A 23 12.52 -7.96 -6.59
C ALA A 23 12.63 -6.42 -6.69
N ASP A 24 13.06 -5.78 -5.61
CA ASP A 24 13.01 -4.33 -5.44
C ASP A 24 13.69 -3.56 -6.59
N GLU A 25 14.89 -4.00 -7.01
CA GLU A 25 15.65 -3.33 -8.07
C GLU A 25 14.97 -3.44 -9.44
N GLU A 26 14.23 -4.54 -9.68
CA GLU A 26 13.50 -4.78 -10.92
C GLU A 26 12.14 -4.10 -10.97
N ILE A 27 11.52 -3.89 -9.80
CA ILE A 27 10.17 -3.30 -9.66
C ILE A 27 10.23 -1.77 -9.60
N MET A 28 11.21 -1.20 -8.89
CA MET A 28 11.30 0.23 -8.60
C MET A 28 11.14 1.13 -9.83
N PRO A 29 11.67 0.80 -11.03
CA PRO A 29 11.53 1.65 -12.23
C PRO A 29 10.08 1.82 -12.73
N PHE A 30 9.14 0.98 -12.29
CA PHE A 30 7.78 0.95 -12.82
C PHE A 30 6.75 1.57 -11.88
N ILE A 31 7.07 1.78 -10.61
CA ILE A 31 6.16 2.32 -9.59
C ILE A 31 6.36 3.83 -9.38
N THR A 32 5.41 4.45 -8.71
CA THR A 32 5.47 5.87 -8.31
C THR A 32 5.52 6.05 -6.79
N SER A 33 5.14 5.01 -6.03
CA SER A 33 5.18 5.01 -4.57
C SER A 33 5.71 3.68 -4.04
N ALA A 34 6.68 3.71 -3.13
CA ALA A 34 7.24 2.56 -2.45
C ALA A 34 6.75 2.51 -1.00
N ASN A 35 6.09 1.42 -0.59
CA ASN A 35 5.71 1.17 0.80
C ASN A 35 6.87 0.43 1.47
N VAL A 36 7.70 1.13 2.24
CA VAL A 36 8.96 0.58 2.76
C VAL A 36 8.74 -0.08 4.12
N ALA A 37 9.08 -1.38 4.22
CA ALA A 37 9.00 -2.15 5.45
C ALA A 37 9.86 -1.52 6.56
N CYS A 38 9.32 -1.52 7.79
CA CYS A 38 9.86 -0.75 8.92
C CYS A 38 10.36 -1.64 10.07
N GLY A 39 10.72 -2.90 9.81
CA GLY A 39 11.41 -3.78 10.75
C GLY A 39 10.52 -4.76 11.52
N PHE A 40 9.20 -4.54 11.60
CA PHE A 40 8.32 -5.41 12.40
C PHE A 40 7.84 -6.66 11.65
N HIS A 41 7.62 -6.58 10.35
CA HIS A 41 7.27 -7.76 9.53
C HIS A 41 8.36 -8.15 8.54
N GLY A 42 9.21 -7.21 8.19
CA GLY A 42 10.30 -7.31 7.24
C GLY A 42 11.09 -6.02 7.27
N GLY A 43 12.19 -5.99 6.54
CA GLY A 43 13.11 -4.86 6.56
C GLY A 43 13.97 -4.83 7.83
N ASP A 44 15.20 -4.42 7.67
CA ASP A 44 16.11 -4.12 8.78
C ASP A 44 16.78 -2.75 8.51
N PRO A 45 17.58 -2.19 9.44
CA PRO A 45 18.17 -0.87 9.25
C PRO A 45 19.00 -0.73 7.98
N HIS A 46 19.67 -1.78 7.53
CA HIS A 46 20.47 -1.75 6.31
C HIS A 46 19.58 -1.83 5.05
N VAL A 47 18.61 -2.72 5.05
CA VAL A 47 17.61 -2.86 3.97
C VAL A 47 16.84 -1.56 3.81
N MET A 48 16.36 -0.96 4.89
CA MET A 48 15.65 0.32 4.89
C MET A 48 16.47 1.43 4.22
N ARG A 49 17.75 1.60 4.59
CA ARG A 49 18.65 2.55 3.95
C ARG A 49 18.82 2.29 2.47
N LYS A 50 19.04 1.02 2.09
CA LYS A 50 19.21 0.60 0.69
C LYS A 50 17.96 0.90 -0.14
N THR A 51 16.78 0.62 0.42
CA THR A 51 15.49 0.85 -0.27
C THR A 51 15.19 2.33 -0.43
N VAL A 52 15.47 3.17 0.57
CA VAL A 52 15.35 4.64 0.46
C VAL A 52 16.26 5.16 -0.67
N ALA A 53 17.52 4.74 -0.70
CA ALA A 53 18.46 5.16 -1.76
C ALA A 53 18.02 4.67 -3.15
N LEU A 54 17.43 3.48 -3.25
CA LEU A 54 16.89 2.94 -4.49
C LEU A 54 15.70 3.77 -4.98
N ALA A 55 14.74 4.08 -4.11
CA ALA A 55 13.58 4.90 -4.43
C ALA A 55 13.99 6.28 -4.97
N LEU A 56 14.96 6.94 -4.33
CA LEU A 56 15.47 8.23 -4.78
C LEU A 56 16.11 8.17 -6.17
N ARG A 57 16.83 7.09 -6.51
CA ARG A 57 17.42 6.94 -7.85
C ARG A 57 16.38 6.87 -8.98
N HIS A 58 15.15 6.47 -8.64
CA HIS A 58 14.05 6.32 -9.60
C HIS A 58 12.96 7.37 -9.45
N ASP A 59 13.17 8.40 -8.63
CA ASP A 59 12.17 9.44 -8.30
C ASP A 59 10.84 8.88 -7.78
N VAL A 60 10.93 7.79 -7.01
CA VAL A 60 9.78 7.12 -6.40
C VAL A 60 9.51 7.72 -5.03
N ALA A 61 8.26 8.10 -4.76
CA ALA A 61 7.84 8.60 -3.47
C ALA A 61 7.89 7.49 -2.40
N ILE A 62 8.30 7.85 -1.19
CA ILE A 62 8.52 6.90 -0.10
C ILE A 62 7.40 7.01 0.92
N GLY A 63 6.87 5.89 1.35
CA GLY A 63 5.93 5.79 2.47
C GLY A 63 6.32 4.72 3.46
N SER A 64 5.88 4.87 4.69
CA SER A 64 6.07 3.85 5.71
C SER A 64 5.07 2.70 5.55
N HIS A 65 5.58 1.47 5.74
CA HIS A 65 4.79 0.24 5.68
C HIS A 65 4.81 -0.48 7.04
N PRO A 66 4.20 0.13 8.08
CA PRO A 66 4.27 -0.39 9.43
C PRO A 66 3.33 -1.58 9.63
N SER A 67 3.71 -2.47 10.53
CA SER A 67 2.99 -3.71 10.84
C SER A 67 2.92 -3.95 12.35
N LEU A 68 2.16 -4.97 12.74
CA LEU A 68 2.30 -5.60 14.04
C LEU A 68 3.67 -6.31 14.15
N PRO A 69 4.24 -6.48 15.37
CA PRO A 69 5.57 -7.06 15.58
C PRO A 69 5.55 -8.58 15.37
N ASP A 70 5.47 -9.01 14.13
CA ASP A 70 5.35 -10.41 13.70
C ASP A 70 6.34 -10.75 12.59
N LEU A 71 7.63 -10.63 12.85
CA LEU A 71 8.67 -10.89 11.87
C LEU A 71 8.61 -12.33 11.31
N ILE A 72 8.38 -13.33 12.18
CA ILE A 72 8.33 -14.75 11.78
C ILE A 72 7.07 -15.03 10.92
N GLY A 73 5.95 -14.39 11.23
CA GLY A 73 4.71 -14.55 10.49
C GLY A 73 4.52 -13.52 9.37
N PHE A 74 5.56 -12.71 9.11
CA PHE A 74 5.52 -11.68 8.07
C PHE A 74 4.33 -10.70 8.24
N GLY A 75 4.03 -10.31 9.48
CA GLY A 75 2.91 -9.42 9.78
C GLY A 75 1.53 -9.97 9.40
N ARG A 76 1.39 -11.30 9.25
CA ARG A 76 0.14 -11.93 8.77
C ARG A 76 -0.59 -12.75 9.83
N ARG A 77 -0.07 -12.82 11.07
CA ARG A 77 -0.76 -13.45 12.20
C ARG A 77 -1.51 -12.40 13.01
N THR A 78 -2.70 -12.77 13.48
CA THR A 78 -3.49 -11.90 14.35
C THR A 78 -2.82 -11.74 15.71
N MET A 79 -2.81 -10.53 16.23
CA MET A 79 -2.32 -10.18 17.56
C MET A 79 -3.36 -9.34 18.28
N ASP A 80 -3.49 -9.55 19.59
CA ASP A 80 -4.31 -8.71 20.44
C ASP A 80 -3.45 -7.55 20.94
N VAL A 81 -3.77 -6.34 20.47
CA VAL A 81 -3.07 -5.11 20.84
C VAL A 81 -4.08 -4.00 21.13
N SER A 82 -3.82 -3.21 22.12
CA SER A 82 -4.64 -2.03 22.41
C SER A 82 -4.45 -0.94 21.33
N PRO A 83 -5.44 -0.04 21.15
CA PRO A 83 -5.27 1.11 20.24
C PRO A 83 -4.05 1.98 20.57
N ALA A 84 -3.72 2.13 21.86
CA ALA A 84 -2.55 2.89 22.30
C ALA A 84 -1.25 2.22 21.86
N GLU A 85 -1.09 0.91 22.10
CA GLU A 85 0.08 0.14 21.62
C GLU A 85 0.20 0.18 20.11
N LEU A 86 -0.93 0.05 19.39
CA LEU A 86 -0.94 0.16 17.94
C LEU A 86 -0.39 1.52 17.48
N LYS A 87 -0.86 2.60 18.09
CA LYS A 87 -0.37 3.95 17.80
C LYS A 87 1.14 4.06 18.00
N ASP A 88 1.65 3.57 19.14
CA ASP A 88 3.08 3.59 19.45
C ASP A 88 3.90 2.77 18.43
N TYR A 89 3.41 1.60 18.02
CA TYR A 89 4.07 0.78 16.99
C TYR A 89 4.17 1.51 15.64
N LEU A 90 3.13 2.24 15.26
CA LEU A 90 3.11 2.98 14.00
C LEU A 90 4.03 4.20 14.04
N CYS A 91 4.01 4.96 15.14
CA CYS A 91 4.89 6.11 15.35
C CYS A 91 6.36 5.68 15.35
N TYR A 92 6.71 4.62 16.08
CA TYR A 92 8.07 4.08 16.13
C TYR A 92 8.60 3.70 14.74
N GLN A 93 7.85 2.91 13.99
CA GLN A 93 8.23 2.42 12.68
C GLN A 93 8.33 3.55 11.66
N THR A 94 7.34 4.43 11.63
CA THR A 94 7.30 5.58 10.72
C THR A 94 8.42 6.56 11.04
N GLY A 95 8.68 6.83 12.33
CA GLY A 95 9.78 7.68 12.78
C GLY A 95 11.15 7.15 12.37
N ALA A 96 11.36 5.83 12.50
CA ALA A 96 12.60 5.19 12.07
C ALA A 96 12.86 5.41 10.58
N LEU A 97 11.88 5.12 9.71
CA LEU A 97 12.02 5.32 8.27
C LEU A 97 12.21 6.81 7.90
N ARG A 98 11.46 7.70 8.57
CA ARG A 98 11.58 9.15 8.31
C ARG A 98 13.00 9.66 8.51
N GLU A 99 13.70 9.18 9.54
CA GLU A 99 15.07 9.60 9.78
C GLU A 99 16.02 9.17 8.65
N TYR A 100 15.83 7.99 8.07
CA TYR A 100 16.56 7.59 6.85
C TYR A 100 16.23 8.47 5.64
N CYS A 101 14.96 8.85 5.48
CA CYS A 101 14.55 9.77 4.42
C CYS A 101 15.19 11.15 4.60
N ARG A 102 15.15 11.73 5.80
CA ARG A 102 15.79 13.01 6.11
C ARG A 102 17.28 13.01 5.88
N ALA A 103 17.97 11.97 6.33
CA ALA A 103 19.40 11.80 6.09
C ALA A 103 19.75 11.72 4.59
N ALA A 104 18.78 11.30 3.76
CA ALA A 104 18.92 11.22 2.31
C ALA A 104 18.38 12.46 1.56
N GLY A 105 17.93 13.50 2.28
CA GLY A 105 17.43 14.75 1.71
C GLY A 105 16.00 14.73 1.18
N THR A 106 15.16 13.80 1.70
CA THR A 106 13.74 13.66 1.33
C THR A 106 12.85 13.49 2.57
N ASP A 107 11.55 13.33 2.39
CA ASP A 107 10.60 13.00 3.46
C ASP A 107 9.56 11.99 2.98
N LEU A 108 8.76 11.50 3.90
CA LEU A 108 7.69 10.54 3.64
C LEU A 108 6.50 11.20 2.94
N GLN A 109 5.91 10.50 1.98
CA GLN A 109 4.66 10.87 1.34
C GLN A 109 3.46 10.28 2.07
N HIS A 110 3.54 8.99 2.47
CA HIS A 110 2.37 8.25 2.92
C HIS A 110 2.70 7.24 4.03
N MET A 111 1.64 6.72 4.64
CA MET A 111 1.66 5.55 5.51
C MET A 111 0.65 4.54 4.98
N LYS A 112 1.06 3.28 4.86
CA LYS A 112 0.21 2.15 4.47
C LYS A 112 0.39 1.01 5.47
N PRO A 113 -0.63 0.62 6.25
CA PRO A 113 -0.54 -0.53 7.13
C PRO A 113 -0.25 -1.82 6.37
N HIS A 114 0.58 -2.72 6.93
CA HIS A 114 0.93 -3.99 6.29
C HIS A 114 0.04 -5.16 6.72
N GLY A 115 -0.19 -6.08 5.79
CA GLY A 115 -0.60 -7.45 6.05
C GLY A 115 -1.92 -7.60 6.80
N ILE A 116 -1.88 -8.33 7.94
CA ILE A 116 -3.09 -8.60 8.74
C ILE A 116 -3.67 -7.32 9.36
N LEU A 117 -2.80 -6.37 9.70
CA LEU A 117 -3.23 -5.08 10.25
C LEU A 117 -4.22 -4.39 9.30
N TYR A 118 -3.92 -4.36 8.01
CA TYR A 118 -4.78 -3.76 6.98
C TYR A 118 -6.19 -4.36 6.93
N THR A 119 -6.31 -5.69 7.16
CA THR A 119 -7.60 -6.37 7.17
C THR A 119 -8.29 -6.37 8.54
N MET A 120 -7.53 -6.33 9.63
CA MET A 120 -8.09 -6.26 10.99
C MET A 120 -8.73 -4.90 11.25
N ILE A 121 -8.16 -3.82 10.75
CA ILE A 121 -8.72 -2.47 10.87
C ILE A 121 -10.17 -2.43 10.34
N GLU A 122 -10.41 -3.06 9.21
CA GLU A 122 -11.73 -3.09 8.58
C GLU A 122 -12.78 -3.85 9.42
N LYS A 123 -12.34 -4.77 10.27
CA LYS A 123 -13.19 -5.63 11.09
C LYS A 123 -13.46 -5.09 12.50
N GLN A 124 -12.81 -3.99 12.91
CA GLN A 124 -13.02 -3.40 14.22
C GLN A 124 -14.37 -2.67 14.27
N PRO A 125 -15.32 -3.12 15.11
CA PRO A 125 -16.69 -2.57 15.12
C PRO A 125 -16.74 -1.13 15.66
N ASP A 126 -15.86 -0.79 16.60
CA ASP A 126 -15.78 0.52 17.26
C ASP A 126 -14.85 1.52 16.56
N GLN A 127 -14.19 1.11 15.49
CA GLN A 127 -13.22 1.90 14.73
C GLN A 127 -12.05 2.45 15.56
N SER A 128 -11.77 1.88 16.73
CA SER A 128 -10.70 2.32 17.64
C SER A 128 -9.32 2.25 16.98
N TRP A 129 -9.06 1.20 16.20
CA TRP A 129 -7.81 1.07 15.46
C TRP A 129 -7.68 2.07 14.32
N SER A 130 -8.77 2.34 13.60
CA SER A 130 -8.79 3.38 12.56
C SER A 130 -8.45 4.75 13.15
N THR A 131 -9.00 5.05 14.33
CA THR A 131 -8.72 6.29 15.07
C THR A 131 -7.27 6.35 15.51
N ALA A 132 -6.72 5.27 16.09
CA ALA A 132 -5.33 5.19 16.52
C ALA A 132 -4.34 5.40 15.37
N ILE A 133 -4.64 4.85 14.19
CA ILE A 133 -3.81 5.05 12.98
C ILE A 133 -3.88 6.51 12.52
N GLY A 134 -5.07 7.10 12.52
CA GLY A 134 -5.24 8.51 12.19
C GLY A 134 -4.45 9.43 13.14
N GLU A 135 -4.47 9.15 14.44
CA GLU A 135 -3.66 9.87 15.44
C GLU A 135 -2.15 9.67 15.21
N ALA A 136 -1.71 8.43 14.99
CA ALA A 136 -0.31 8.13 14.67
C ALA A 136 0.17 8.88 13.42
N SER A 137 -0.67 8.99 12.39
CA SER A 137 -0.37 9.75 11.19
C SER A 137 -0.14 11.23 11.50
N ARG A 138 -1.01 11.86 12.28
CA ARG A 138 -0.86 13.28 12.70
C ARG A 138 0.40 13.50 13.52
N GLU A 139 0.67 12.63 14.49
CA GLU A 139 1.89 12.71 15.31
C GLU A 139 3.16 12.50 14.48
N SER A 140 3.07 11.66 13.46
CA SER A 140 4.18 11.42 12.52
C SER A 140 4.36 12.52 11.49
N GLY A 141 3.40 13.41 11.26
CA GLY A 141 3.49 14.56 10.36
C GLY A 141 2.18 14.88 9.64
N GLU A 142 1.82 16.14 9.63
CA GLU A 142 0.51 16.63 9.13
C GLU A 142 0.25 16.36 7.65
N GLU A 143 1.29 16.20 6.83
CA GLU A 143 1.17 16.01 5.39
C GLU A 143 1.12 14.54 4.95
N LEU A 144 1.21 13.58 5.88
CA LEU A 144 1.17 12.16 5.54
C LEU A 144 -0.19 11.77 4.96
N ILE A 145 -0.14 11.10 3.80
CA ILE A 145 -1.32 10.51 3.17
C ILE A 145 -1.51 9.10 3.75
N LEU A 146 -2.70 8.78 4.25
CA LEU A 146 -3.03 7.42 4.62
C LEU A 146 -3.55 6.65 3.42
N MET A 147 -2.93 5.51 3.09
CA MET A 147 -3.48 4.57 2.12
C MET A 147 -4.47 3.62 2.82
N ALA A 148 -5.67 3.51 2.28
CA ALA A 148 -6.76 2.74 2.84
C ALA A 148 -7.49 1.96 1.74
N LEU A 149 -8.00 0.76 2.07
CA LEU A 149 -8.79 -0.04 1.14
C LEU A 149 -9.98 0.77 0.61
N ALA A 150 -10.12 0.82 -0.68
CA ALA A 150 -11.21 1.56 -1.34
C ALA A 150 -12.57 1.13 -0.79
N SER A 151 -13.39 2.11 -0.41
CA SER A 151 -14.72 1.91 0.20
C SER A 151 -14.74 1.23 1.57
N GLY A 152 -13.59 1.04 2.22
CA GLY A 152 -13.46 0.45 3.55
C GLY A 152 -14.00 1.33 4.69
N ASN A 153 -14.20 0.72 5.86
CA ASN A 153 -14.56 1.45 7.08
C ASN A 153 -13.41 2.36 7.54
N TYR A 154 -12.20 1.88 7.40
CA TYR A 154 -10.98 2.61 7.71
C TYR A 154 -10.89 3.91 6.89
N ASP A 155 -11.03 3.84 5.56
CA ASP A 155 -11.02 5.01 4.68
C ASP A 155 -12.06 6.06 5.11
N ARG A 156 -13.29 5.61 5.39
CA ARG A 156 -14.37 6.51 5.85
C ARG A 156 -14.07 7.16 7.20
N THR A 157 -13.48 6.42 8.13
CA THR A 157 -13.18 6.91 9.47
C THR A 157 -12.10 7.97 9.46
N VAL A 158 -10.96 7.70 8.80
CA VAL A 158 -9.84 8.65 8.77
C VAL A 158 -10.17 9.90 7.95
N ARG A 159 -11.00 9.81 6.90
CA ARG A 159 -11.54 10.98 6.19
C ARG A 159 -12.39 11.87 7.09
N LYS A 160 -13.26 11.29 7.93
CA LYS A 160 -14.05 12.04 8.92
C LYS A 160 -13.17 12.76 9.95
N MET A 161 -11.98 12.24 10.23
CA MET A 161 -10.99 12.91 11.08
C MET A 161 -10.28 14.08 10.35
N GLY A 162 -10.56 14.32 9.07
CA GLY A 162 -9.88 15.34 8.27
C GLY A 162 -8.46 14.95 7.84
N ILE A 163 -8.15 13.67 7.79
CA ILE A 163 -6.84 13.18 7.37
C ILE A 163 -6.85 12.94 5.86
N ARG A 164 -5.80 13.39 5.19
CA ARG A 164 -5.58 13.18 3.78
C ARG A 164 -5.42 11.70 3.48
N THR A 165 -6.26 11.15 2.61
CA THR A 165 -6.37 9.70 2.39
C THR A 165 -6.40 9.38 0.91
N ALA A 166 -5.74 8.29 0.50
CA ALA A 166 -5.83 7.72 -0.83
C ALA A 166 -6.50 6.34 -0.75
N SER A 167 -7.63 6.18 -1.47
CA SER A 167 -8.31 4.89 -1.59
C SER A 167 -7.51 3.97 -2.50
N GLU A 168 -7.19 2.77 -2.00
CA GLU A 168 -6.33 1.79 -2.65
C GLU A 168 -7.13 0.66 -3.28
N GLY A 169 -6.78 0.33 -4.53
CA GLY A 169 -7.16 -0.90 -5.19
C GLY A 169 -5.96 -1.81 -5.42
N PHE A 170 -6.21 -3.09 -5.68
CA PHE A 170 -5.17 -4.10 -5.87
C PHE A 170 -5.29 -4.73 -7.27
N ALA A 171 -4.23 -4.64 -8.08
CA ALA A 171 -4.20 -5.20 -9.42
C ALA A 171 -4.12 -6.74 -9.39
N ASP A 172 -3.45 -7.30 -8.39
CA ASP A 172 -3.08 -8.71 -8.26
C ASP A 172 -3.94 -9.51 -7.26
N ARG A 173 -5.08 -8.93 -6.81
CA ARG A 173 -5.99 -9.55 -5.85
C ARG A 173 -7.41 -9.65 -6.40
N ALA A 174 -8.09 -10.76 -6.08
CA ALA A 174 -9.52 -10.89 -6.34
C ALA A 174 -10.36 -10.20 -5.25
N TYR A 175 -11.52 -9.71 -5.64
CA TYR A 175 -12.48 -9.01 -4.81
C TYR A 175 -13.77 -9.79 -4.59
N ASN A 176 -14.39 -9.60 -3.42
CA ASN A 176 -15.78 -9.96 -3.15
C ASN A 176 -16.71 -8.81 -3.59
N VAL A 177 -18.03 -9.07 -3.63
CA VAL A 177 -19.04 -8.06 -4.02
C VAL A 177 -19.06 -6.85 -3.11
N ASP A 178 -18.68 -6.99 -1.83
CA ASP A 178 -18.56 -5.91 -0.85
C ASP A 178 -17.24 -5.13 -0.94
N LEU A 179 -16.43 -5.38 -1.96
CA LEU A 179 -15.09 -4.83 -2.18
C LEU A 179 -14.02 -5.29 -1.19
N SER A 180 -14.33 -6.21 -0.29
CA SER A 180 -13.30 -6.86 0.51
C SER A 180 -12.43 -7.78 -0.36
N LEU A 181 -11.16 -7.95 0.02
CA LEU A 181 -10.26 -8.86 -0.68
C LEU A 181 -10.60 -10.32 -0.36
N VAL A 182 -10.62 -11.16 -1.37
CA VAL A 182 -10.80 -12.62 -1.20
C VAL A 182 -9.64 -13.17 -0.35
N SER A 183 -9.96 -14.01 0.64
CA SER A 183 -8.95 -14.61 1.51
C SER A 183 -7.86 -15.33 0.71
N ARG A 184 -6.58 -15.05 1.01
CA ARG A 184 -5.43 -15.72 0.36
C ARG A 184 -5.45 -17.26 0.48
N LYS A 185 -6.27 -17.80 1.39
CA LYS A 185 -6.46 -19.26 1.55
C LYS A 185 -7.36 -19.89 0.48
N LEU A 186 -8.09 -19.08 -0.27
CA LEU A 186 -9.01 -19.54 -1.29
C LEU A 186 -8.35 -19.54 -2.68
N PRO A 187 -8.61 -20.58 -3.52
CA PRO A 187 -8.18 -20.59 -4.91
C PRO A 187 -8.70 -19.36 -5.66
N GLY A 188 -7.87 -18.79 -6.55
CA GLY A 188 -8.25 -17.64 -7.35
C GLY A 188 -8.19 -16.29 -6.62
N SER A 189 -7.78 -16.26 -5.35
CA SER A 189 -7.62 -15.02 -4.56
C SER A 189 -6.47 -14.13 -5.06
N LEU A 190 -5.47 -14.71 -5.71
CA LEU A 190 -4.34 -14.02 -6.32
C LEU A 190 -4.48 -14.06 -7.84
N ILE A 191 -4.17 -12.93 -8.47
CA ILE A 191 -4.06 -12.79 -9.92
C ILE A 191 -2.57 -12.77 -10.25
N THR A 192 -2.06 -13.90 -10.69
CA THR A 192 -0.63 -14.08 -11.04
C THR A 192 -0.34 -13.90 -12.52
N ASP A 193 -1.38 -13.84 -13.35
CA ASP A 193 -1.27 -13.55 -14.77
C ASP A 193 -1.08 -12.03 -14.99
N PRO A 194 0.02 -11.58 -15.60
CA PRO A 194 0.30 -10.15 -15.78
C PRO A 194 -0.74 -9.42 -16.63
N GLN A 195 -1.34 -10.08 -17.63
CA GLN A 195 -2.32 -9.43 -18.49
C GLN A 195 -3.64 -9.20 -17.74
N ARG A 196 -4.10 -10.18 -16.96
CA ARG A 196 -5.30 -10.04 -16.13
C ARG A 196 -5.13 -8.98 -15.05
N ALA A 197 -3.95 -8.90 -14.43
CA ALA A 197 -3.66 -7.84 -13.46
C ALA A 197 -3.66 -6.46 -14.12
N ALA A 198 -3.08 -6.35 -15.32
CA ALA A 198 -3.08 -5.12 -16.11
C ALA A 198 -4.49 -4.67 -16.53
N GLU A 199 -5.32 -5.61 -17.00
CA GLU A 199 -6.74 -5.35 -17.33
C GLU A 199 -7.52 -4.86 -16.11
N GLN A 200 -7.35 -5.50 -14.95
CA GLN A 200 -8.00 -5.08 -13.71
C GLN A 200 -7.58 -3.68 -13.30
N ALA A 201 -6.29 -3.35 -13.37
CA ALA A 201 -5.77 -2.02 -13.03
C ALA A 201 -6.35 -0.93 -13.95
N VAL A 202 -6.38 -1.16 -15.26
CA VAL A 202 -6.96 -0.22 -16.24
C VAL A 202 -8.46 -0.02 -15.99
N ARG A 203 -9.20 -1.09 -15.70
CA ARG A 203 -10.64 -0.98 -15.39
C ARG A 203 -10.89 -0.17 -14.11
N MET A 204 -10.11 -0.40 -13.06
CA MET A 204 -10.22 0.39 -11.82
C MET A 204 -9.91 1.87 -12.08
N ALA A 205 -8.85 2.16 -12.82
CA ALA A 205 -8.39 3.53 -13.06
C ALA A 205 -9.33 4.33 -13.98
N LEU A 206 -9.83 3.72 -15.07
CA LEU A 206 -10.57 4.42 -16.12
C LEU A 206 -12.06 4.20 -16.09
N GLU A 207 -12.52 3.00 -15.73
CA GLU A 207 -13.94 2.67 -15.71
C GLU A 207 -14.54 2.83 -14.30
N GLY A 208 -13.70 2.90 -13.26
CA GLY A 208 -14.15 2.89 -11.87
C GLY A 208 -14.86 1.59 -11.51
N LYS A 209 -14.38 0.46 -12.06
CA LYS A 209 -14.97 -0.87 -11.86
C LYS A 209 -13.95 -1.95 -11.58
N VAL A 210 -14.34 -2.94 -10.80
CA VAL A 210 -13.59 -4.16 -10.58
C VAL A 210 -14.49 -5.37 -10.79
N ARG A 211 -13.94 -6.45 -11.37
CA ARG A 211 -14.65 -7.73 -11.48
C ARG A 211 -14.39 -8.57 -10.24
N THR A 212 -15.48 -8.98 -9.59
CA THR A 212 -15.42 -9.87 -8.41
C THR A 212 -15.08 -11.32 -8.80
N ILE A 213 -14.72 -12.13 -7.81
CA ILE A 213 -14.41 -13.54 -8.01
C ILE A 213 -15.61 -14.32 -8.58
N ASP A 214 -16.84 -13.88 -8.27
CA ASP A 214 -18.09 -14.47 -8.76
C ASP A 214 -18.48 -13.91 -10.15
N GLY A 215 -17.67 -13.04 -10.75
CA GLY A 215 -17.87 -12.49 -12.08
C GLY A 215 -18.76 -11.25 -12.17
N ALA A 216 -19.23 -10.70 -11.05
CA ALA A 216 -19.98 -9.44 -11.03
C ALA A 216 -19.04 -8.24 -11.24
N ASP A 217 -19.55 -7.18 -11.89
CA ASP A 217 -18.85 -5.89 -11.96
C ASP A 217 -19.37 -4.97 -10.86
N VAL A 218 -18.45 -4.46 -10.02
CA VAL A 218 -18.76 -3.56 -8.90
C VAL A 218 -18.04 -2.24 -9.08
N ASP A 219 -18.70 -1.14 -8.73
CA ASP A 219 -18.11 0.20 -8.78
C ASP A 219 -17.05 0.37 -7.69
N ILE A 220 -15.89 0.89 -8.07
CA ILE A 220 -14.78 1.18 -7.16
C ILE A 220 -14.14 2.53 -7.53
N SER A 221 -13.74 3.30 -6.53
CA SER A 221 -13.01 4.55 -6.75
C SER A 221 -11.64 4.45 -6.08
N VAL A 222 -10.58 4.57 -6.87
CA VAL A 222 -9.20 4.43 -6.42
C VAL A 222 -8.34 5.63 -6.80
N GLN A 223 -7.40 5.99 -5.94
CA GLN A 223 -6.36 6.97 -6.20
C GLN A 223 -4.98 6.31 -6.33
N THR A 224 -4.83 5.11 -5.78
CA THR A 224 -3.59 4.33 -5.89
C THR A 224 -3.91 2.87 -6.17
N ILE A 225 -3.07 2.21 -6.96
CA ILE A 225 -3.18 0.79 -7.28
C ILE A 225 -1.94 0.09 -6.74
N CYS A 226 -2.15 -0.96 -5.95
CA CYS A 226 -1.10 -1.80 -5.40
C CYS A 226 -0.84 -3.03 -6.27
N CYS A 227 0.43 -3.36 -6.43
CA CYS A 227 0.91 -4.68 -6.82
C CYS A 227 1.85 -5.19 -5.71
N HIS A 228 1.67 -6.42 -5.25
CA HIS A 228 2.54 -6.98 -4.22
C HIS A 228 3.90 -7.42 -4.80
N GLY A 229 4.98 -7.11 -4.09
CA GLY A 229 6.35 -7.45 -4.47
C GLY A 229 6.79 -8.87 -4.06
N ASP A 230 6.09 -9.50 -3.10
CA ASP A 230 6.42 -10.79 -2.50
C ASP A 230 5.96 -12.01 -3.32
N THR A 231 5.20 -11.80 -4.40
CA THR A 231 4.73 -12.87 -5.29
C THR A 231 5.83 -13.24 -6.31
N PRO A 232 6.14 -14.53 -6.53
CA PRO A 232 7.06 -14.91 -7.60
C PRO A 232 6.63 -14.35 -8.96
N GLY A 233 7.54 -13.65 -9.64
CA GLY A 233 7.24 -12.99 -10.91
C GLY A 233 6.56 -11.63 -10.80
N ALA A 234 6.50 -11.04 -9.60
CA ALA A 234 5.90 -9.73 -9.34
C ALA A 234 6.40 -8.63 -10.29
N GLN A 235 7.68 -8.63 -10.64
CA GLN A 235 8.26 -7.67 -11.58
C GLN A 235 7.57 -7.67 -12.95
N HIS A 236 7.12 -8.83 -13.42
CA HIS A 236 6.39 -8.95 -14.69
C HIS A 236 4.96 -8.40 -14.56
N ILE A 237 4.31 -8.60 -13.41
CA ILE A 237 2.98 -8.06 -13.13
C ILE A 237 3.05 -6.54 -13.06
N VAL A 238 3.95 -5.99 -12.24
CA VAL A 238 4.09 -4.53 -12.05
C VAL A 238 4.40 -3.84 -13.37
N ARG A 239 5.32 -4.40 -14.15
CA ARG A 239 5.66 -3.88 -15.48
C ARG A 239 4.46 -3.90 -16.42
N ALA A 240 3.73 -5.00 -16.51
CA ALA A 240 2.55 -5.12 -17.38
C ALA A 240 1.44 -4.12 -16.97
N VAL A 241 1.20 -3.95 -15.67
CA VAL A 241 0.26 -2.97 -15.11
C VAL A 241 0.68 -1.55 -15.52
N ARG A 242 1.95 -1.17 -15.30
CA ARG A 242 2.47 0.15 -15.66
C ARG A 242 2.30 0.43 -17.15
N GLU A 243 2.77 -0.47 -17.99
CA GLU A 243 2.68 -0.31 -19.44
C GLU A 243 1.23 -0.24 -19.95
N ALA A 244 0.30 -0.98 -19.32
CA ALA A 244 -1.11 -0.94 -19.69
C ALA A 244 -1.77 0.39 -19.29
N LEU A 245 -1.49 0.90 -18.10
CA LEU A 245 -1.97 2.22 -17.65
C LEU A 245 -1.47 3.33 -18.56
N ASP A 246 -0.18 3.33 -18.92
CA ASP A 246 0.42 4.31 -19.80
C ASP A 246 -0.22 4.23 -21.22
N ARG A 247 -0.38 3.03 -21.80
CA ARG A 247 -1.05 2.82 -23.10
C ARG A 247 -2.51 3.26 -23.08
N ALA A 248 -3.20 3.13 -21.96
CA ALA A 248 -4.59 3.55 -21.78
C ALA A 248 -4.75 5.07 -21.55
N GLY A 249 -3.63 5.81 -21.51
CA GLY A 249 -3.62 7.27 -21.35
C GLY A 249 -3.75 7.76 -19.92
N CYS A 250 -3.61 6.87 -18.93
CA CYS A 250 -3.49 7.28 -17.53
C CYS A 250 -2.15 8.00 -17.30
N GLN A 251 -2.17 9.07 -16.53
CA GLN A 251 -0.94 9.68 -16.03
C GLN A 251 -0.57 9.04 -14.70
N VAL A 252 0.42 8.15 -14.71
CA VAL A 252 0.90 7.45 -13.51
C VAL A 252 1.87 8.37 -12.77
N LYS A 253 1.45 8.88 -11.58
CA LYS A 253 2.18 9.89 -10.81
C LYS A 253 2.03 9.63 -9.30
N PRO A 254 3.04 10.00 -8.48
CA PRO A 254 2.94 9.89 -7.03
C PRO A 254 1.81 10.78 -6.49
N LEU A 255 1.17 10.35 -5.41
CA LEU A 255 0.00 11.02 -4.82
C LEU A 255 0.25 12.48 -4.48
N ARG A 256 1.45 12.83 -4.03
CA ARG A 256 1.82 14.21 -3.64
C ARG A 256 1.64 15.22 -4.75
N ASP A 257 1.72 14.80 -6.01
CA ASP A 257 1.72 15.70 -7.17
C ASP A 257 0.30 16.10 -7.62
N TRP A 258 -0.73 15.35 -7.21
CA TRP A 258 -2.07 15.58 -7.72
C TRP A 258 -3.21 15.36 -6.73
N LEU A 259 -3.00 14.59 -5.66
CA LEU A 259 -4.02 14.41 -4.64
C LEU A 259 -4.24 15.74 -3.90
N PRO A 260 -5.48 16.25 -3.79
CA PRO A 260 -5.73 17.53 -3.12
C PRO A 260 -5.19 17.53 -1.68
N ARG A 261 -4.63 18.65 -1.27
CA ARG A 261 -4.39 18.93 0.15
C ARG A 261 -5.75 19.15 0.79
N GLY A 262 -6.01 18.46 1.90
CA GLY A 262 -7.28 18.52 2.60
C GLY A 262 -7.57 19.88 3.22
#